data_27b0c16f348ec7b0c528203dece841b0
#
_entry.id   27b0c16f348ec7b0c528203dece841b0
#
_cell.length_a   1.000
_cell.length_b   1.000
_cell.length_c   1.000
_cell.angle_alpha   90.00
_cell.angle_beta   90.00
_cell.angle_gamma   90.00
#
_symmetry.space_group_name_H-M   'P 1'
#
loop_
_entity.id
_entity.type
_entity.pdbx_description
1 polymer ?
#
loop_
_entity_poly.entity_id
_entity_poly.type
_entity_poly.pdbx_seq_one_letter_code
_entity_poly.pdbx_strand_id
1 'polypeptide(L)'
;VVISDSMRGAGLGEGEFELGGQAVFVKPNGKYAVLEDGTIAASISNIHTEFKNLIRFGIDFKTALKSCTINPAKSIHEDKNIGSIAVGKCADLVALNENLDIEEVYINGILA
;
A
#
# COMPACT_ATOMS: atom_id res chain seq x y z
N VAL A 1 -9.61 5.06 -6.18
CA VAL A 1 -8.88 3.96 -5.53
C VAL A 1 -7.41 4.09 -5.85
N VAL A 2 -6.56 3.88 -4.87
CA VAL A 2 -5.12 3.77 -5.02
C VAL A 2 -4.72 2.32 -4.87
N ILE A 3 -3.77 1.88 -5.66
CA ILE A 3 -3.16 0.55 -5.57
C ILE A 3 -1.64 0.71 -5.48
N SER A 4 -0.95 -0.23 -4.88
CA SER A 4 0.51 -0.27 -4.84
C SER A 4 1.12 -0.93 -6.06
N ASP A 5 0.36 -1.78 -6.74
CA ASP A 5 0.84 -2.64 -7.84
C ASP A 5 2.11 -3.43 -7.46
N SER A 6 2.15 -3.85 -6.19
CA SER A 6 3.32 -4.51 -5.60
C SER A 6 3.40 -5.98 -5.97
N MET A 7 4.60 -6.41 -6.25
CA MET A 7 4.94 -7.82 -6.46
C MET A 7 5.44 -8.48 -5.17
N ARG A 8 5.59 -9.83 -5.18
CA ARG A 8 5.98 -10.63 -4.00
C ARG A 8 7.33 -10.24 -3.35
N GLY A 9 8.23 -9.57 -4.08
CA GLY A 9 9.50 -9.08 -3.56
C GLY A 9 9.42 -7.79 -2.77
N ALA A 10 8.24 -7.15 -2.69
CA ALA A 10 8.08 -5.93 -1.92
C ALA A 10 8.40 -6.17 -0.44
N GLY A 11 9.27 -5.32 0.12
CA GLY A 11 9.73 -5.44 1.51
C GLY A 11 10.84 -6.46 1.77
N LEU A 12 11.24 -7.24 0.76
CA LEU A 12 12.31 -8.25 0.91
C LEU A 12 13.70 -7.72 0.54
N GLY A 13 13.80 -6.48 0.07
CA GLY A 13 15.06 -5.86 -0.34
C GLY A 13 15.44 -6.16 -1.79
N GLU A 14 16.73 -5.99 -2.10
CA GLU A 14 17.28 -6.27 -3.41
C GLU A 14 17.37 -7.77 -3.69
N GLY A 15 17.27 -8.15 -4.95
CA GLY A 15 17.38 -9.55 -5.35
C GLY A 15 16.64 -9.87 -6.63
N GLU A 16 16.67 -11.16 -6.96
CA GLU A 16 15.93 -11.76 -8.06
C GLU A 16 14.66 -12.43 -7.53
N PHE A 17 13.57 -12.18 -8.22
CA PHE A 17 12.24 -12.72 -7.91
C PHE A 17 11.58 -13.22 -9.19
N GLU A 18 10.41 -13.82 -9.07
CA GLU A 18 9.61 -14.27 -10.20
C GLU A 18 8.26 -13.53 -10.23
N LEU A 19 7.86 -13.11 -11.42
CA LEU A 19 6.55 -12.53 -11.68
C LEU A 19 5.97 -13.11 -12.98
N GLY A 20 4.91 -13.90 -12.86
CA GLY A 20 4.24 -14.49 -14.02
C GLY A 20 5.13 -15.42 -14.86
N GLY A 21 6.06 -16.14 -14.23
CA GLY A 21 7.00 -17.03 -14.90
C GLY A 21 8.25 -16.33 -15.49
N GLN A 22 8.39 -15.02 -15.26
CA GLN A 22 9.55 -14.26 -15.70
C GLN A 22 10.41 -13.81 -14.51
N ALA A 23 11.73 -13.82 -14.68
CA ALA A 23 12.66 -13.26 -13.71
C ALA A 23 12.51 -11.73 -13.66
N VAL A 24 12.43 -11.18 -12.45
CA VAL A 24 12.40 -9.75 -12.19
C VAL A 24 13.43 -9.39 -11.12
N PHE A 25 14.01 -8.22 -11.24
CA PHE A 25 15.13 -7.80 -10.42
C PHE A 25 14.79 -6.53 -9.64
N VAL A 26 14.99 -6.55 -8.34
CA VAL A 26 15.02 -5.36 -7.49
C VAL A 26 16.46 -4.94 -7.31
N LYS A 27 16.84 -3.81 -7.93
CA LYS A 27 18.20 -3.26 -7.84
C LYS A 27 18.46 -2.60 -6.50
N PRO A 28 19.73 -2.48 -6.07
CA PRO A 28 20.12 -1.70 -4.89
C PRO A 28 19.49 -0.30 -4.91
N ASN A 29 18.81 0.08 -3.82
CA ASN A 29 18.04 1.34 -3.73
C ASN A 29 16.96 1.52 -4.81
N GLY A 30 16.57 0.45 -5.50
CA GLY A 30 15.49 0.45 -6.48
C GLY A 30 14.14 0.75 -5.83
N LYS A 31 13.26 1.41 -6.60
CA LYS A 31 11.88 1.72 -6.19
C LYS A 31 10.85 0.82 -6.89
N TYR A 32 11.29 0.00 -7.80
CA TYR A 32 10.49 -0.92 -8.62
C TYR A 32 11.31 -2.11 -9.06
N ALA A 33 10.63 -3.18 -9.42
CA ALA A 33 11.22 -4.34 -10.05
C ALA A 33 11.30 -4.15 -11.56
N VAL A 34 12.38 -4.64 -12.16
CA VAL A 34 12.62 -4.56 -13.61
C VAL A 34 12.85 -5.94 -14.20
N LEU A 35 12.53 -6.09 -15.48
CA LEU A 35 12.94 -7.24 -16.28
C LEU A 35 14.44 -7.16 -16.60
N GLU A 36 14.99 -8.21 -17.21
CA GLU A 36 16.40 -8.28 -17.61
C GLU A 36 16.79 -7.14 -18.57
N ASP A 37 15.89 -6.73 -19.45
CA ASP A 37 16.06 -5.62 -20.39
C ASP A 37 15.91 -4.22 -19.76
N GLY A 38 15.60 -4.15 -18.46
CA GLY A 38 15.40 -2.90 -17.71
C GLY A 38 13.97 -2.34 -17.77
N THR A 39 13.05 -3.01 -18.45
CA THR A 39 11.64 -2.62 -18.45
C THR A 39 11.06 -2.74 -17.04
N ILE A 40 10.27 -1.74 -16.59
CA ILE A 40 9.58 -1.78 -15.31
C ILE A 40 8.54 -2.90 -15.35
N ALA A 41 8.65 -3.84 -14.41
CA ALA A 41 7.77 -5.00 -14.31
C ALA A 41 6.67 -4.80 -13.27
N ALA A 42 7.00 -4.25 -12.10
CA ALA A 42 6.07 -4.05 -10.99
C ALA A 42 6.63 -3.05 -9.98
N SER A 43 5.76 -2.58 -9.09
CA SER A 43 6.15 -1.82 -7.90
C SER A 43 6.67 -2.75 -6.79
N ILE A 44 7.45 -2.18 -5.89
CA ILE A 44 7.81 -2.74 -4.58
C ILE A 44 7.33 -1.83 -3.43
N SER A 45 6.45 -0.90 -3.74
CA SER A 45 5.87 0.07 -2.81
C SER A 45 4.74 -0.56 -1.96
N ASN A 46 4.19 0.22 -1.04
CA ASN A 46 3.01 -0.14 -0.25
C ASN A 46 2.01 1.01 -0.22
N ILE A 47 0.78 0.73 0.21
CA ILE A 47 -0.32 1.72 0.23
C ILE A 47 -0.01 2.93 1.10
N HIS A 48 0.72 2.78 2.20
CA HIS A 48 1.10 3.91 3.04
C HIS A 48 2.06 4.87 2.31
N THR A 49 3.03 4.33 1.57
CA THR A 49 3.92 5.13 0.72
C THR A 49 3.14 5.87 -0.36
N GLU A 50 2.19 5.21 -1.01
CA GLU A 50 1.35 5.83 -2.03
C GLU A 50 0.42 6.90 -1.44
N PHE A 51 -0.12 6.69 -0.25
CA PHE A 51 -0.86 7.71 0.49
C PHE A 51 -0.02 8.98 0.73
N LYS A 52 1.22 8.83 1.21
CA LYS A 52 2.16 9.96 1.38
C LYS A 52 2.48 10.65 0.05
N ASN A 53 2.65 9.88 -1.02
CA ASN A 53 2.89 10.41 -2.37
C ASN A 53 1.71 11.26 -2.87
N LEU A 54 0.47 10.82 -2.69
CA LEU A 54 -0.72 11.60 -3.07
C LEU A 54 -0.72 12.97 -2.40
N ILE A 55 -0.43 13.05 -1.11
CA ILE A 55 -0.36 14.31 -0.36
C ILE A 55 0.77 15.19 -0.89
N ARG A 56 1.95 14.61 -1.18
CA ARG A 56 3.07 15.34 -1.79
C ARG A 56 2.76 15.89 -3.17
N PHE A 57 1.88 15.24 -3.93
CA PHE A 57 1.39 15.70 -5.25
C PHE A 57 0.28 16.74 -5.14
N GLY A 58 -0.11 17.16 -3.92
CA GLY A 58 -1.10 18.20 -3.69
C GLY A 58 -2.54 17.70 -3.62
N ILE A 59 -2.76 16.39 -3.52
CA ILE A 59 -4.09 15.84 -3.25
C ILE A 59 -4.43 16.11 -1.77
N ASP A 60 -5.62 16.63 -1.50
CA ASP A 60 -6.03 16.90 -0.13
C ASP A 60 -6.12 15.62 0.72
N PHE A 61 -5.83 15.75 2.01
CA PHE A 61 -5.74 14.63 2.95
C PHE A 61 -6.98 13.72 2.94
N LYS A 62 -8.17 14.32 2.92
CA LYS A 62 -9.43 13.57 2.98
C LYS A 62 -9.65 12.73 1.72
N THR A 63 -9.32 13.28 0.55
CA THR A 63 -9.41 12.56 -0.72
C THR A 63 -8.36 11.45 -0.79
N ALA A 64 -7.11 11.72 -0.41
CA ALA A 64 -6.05 10.73 -0.35
C ALA A 64 -6.42 9.57 0.60
N LEU A 65 -6.89 9.89 1.81
CA LEU A 65 -7.31 8.90 2.80
C LEU A 65 -8.44 8.01 2.26
N LYS A 66 -9.50 8.60 1.71
CA LYS A 66 -10.62 7.84 1.14
C LYS A 66 -10.19 6.93 -0.01
N SER A 67 -9.23 7.37 -0.82
CA SER A 67 -8.70 6.60 -1.94
C SER A 67 -7.95 5.34 -1.52
N CYS A 68 -7.42 5.32 -0.30
CA CYS A 68 -6.69 4.19 0.29
C CYS A 68 -7.55 3.33 1.25
N THR A 69 -8.75 3.77 1.61
CA THR A 69 -9.57 3.13 2.64
C THR A 69 -10.98 2.77 2.14
N ILE A 70 -11.94 3.68 2.31
CA ILE A 70 -13.36 3.39 2.03
C ILE A 70 -13.66 3.20 0.55
N ASN A 71 -12.95 3.87 -0.36
CA ASN A 71 -13.20 3.71 -1.80
C ASN A 71 -12.81 2.32 -2.31
N PRO A 72 -11.63 1.74 -2.01
CA PRO A 72 -11.35 0.36 -2.35
C PRO A 72 -12.31 -0.63 -1.68
N ALA A 73 -12.69 -0.42 -0.41
CA ALA A 73 -13.67 -1.26 0.27
C ALA A 73 -15.02 -1.30 -0.49
N LYS A 74 -15.48 -0.13 -0.97
CA LYS A 74 -16.68 -0.06 -1.83
C LYS A 74 -16.53 -0.78 -3.15
N SER A 75 -15.35 -0.70 -3.77
CA SER A 75 -15.10 -1.34 -5.07
C SER A 75 -15.22 -2.87 -5.02
N ILE A 76 -14.99 -3.46 -3.84
CA ILE A 76 -15.13 -4.90 -3.60
C ILE A 76 -16.36 -5.26 -2.75
N HIS A 77 -17.28 -4.29 -2.53
CA HIS A 77 -18.52 -4.45 -1.75
C HIS A 77 -18.33 -4.85 -0.28
N GLU A 78 -17.17 -4.50 0.30
CA GLU A 78 -16.81 -4.77 1.71
C GLU A 78 -16.91 -3.53 2.61
N ASP A 79 -17.45 -2.44 2.12
CA ASP A 79 -17.55 -1.16 2.87
C ASP A 79 -18.47 -1.21 4.10
N LYS A 80 -19.25 -2.27 4.27
CA LYS A 80 -19.99 -2.56 5.49
C LYS A 80 -19.11 -3.09 6.61
N ASN A 81 -18.00 -3.76 6.27
CA ASN A 81 -17.13 -4.46 7.19
C ASN A 81 -15.83 -3.71 7.46
N ILE A 82 -15.29 -3.00 6.46
CA ILE A 82 -13.96 -2.34 6.52
C ILE A 82 -14.00 -0.94 5.90
N GLY A 83 -12.85 -0.28 5.89
CA GLY A 83 -12.60 0.97 5.16
C GLY A 83 -13.04 2.25 5.86
N SER A 84 -13.66 2.17 7.04
CA SER A 84 -13.96 3.33 7.89
C SER A 84 -14.13 2.91 9.35
N ILE A 85 -13.91 3.85 10.27
CA ILE A 85 -14.11 3.63 11.70
C ILE A 85 -15.61 3.83 12.01
N ALA A 86 -16.28 2.73 12.32
CA ALA A 86 -17.67 2.73 12.72
C ALA A 86 -17.97 1.49 13.59
N VAL A 87 -18.97 1.61 14.48
CA VAL A 87 -19.41 0.50 15.31
C VAL A 87 -19.87 -0.67 14.44
N GLY A 88 -19.40 -1.87 14.75
CA GLY A 88 -19.72 -3.11 14.03
C GLY A 88 -18.78 -3.44 12.86
N LYS A 89 -17.79 -2.59 12.57
CA LYS A 89 -16.75 -2.89 11.57
C LYS A 89 -15.52 -3.53 12.20
N CYS A 90 -14.72 -4.19 11.37
CA CYS A 90 -13.41 -4.70 11.77
C CYS A 90 -12.52 -3.55 12.26
N ALA A 91 -11.87 -3.76 13.39
CA ALA A 91 -10.94 -2.80 13.96
C ALA A 91 -9.52 -2.99 13.39
N ASP A 92 -9.41 -2.90 12.06
CA ASP A 92 -8.13 -2.84 11.34
C ASP A 92 -7.74 -1.37 11.20
N LEU A 93 -6.82 -0.93 12.05
CA LEU A 93 -6.49 0.47 12.21
C LEU A 93 -5.01 0.72 12.07
N VAL A 94 -4.66 1.88 11.53
CA VAL A 94 -3.27 2.37 11.49
C VAL A 94 -3.24 3.74 12.14
N ALA A 95 -2.48 3.88 13.22
CA ALA A 95 -2.20 5.15 13.85
C ALA A 95 -0.98 5.80 13.18
N LEU A 96 -1.13 7.07 12.80
CA LEU A 96 -0.07 7.86 12.18
C LEU A 96 0.25 9.06 13.06
N ASN A 97 1.54 9.43 13.10
CA ASN A 97 1.98 10.68 13.73
C ASN A 97 1.73 11.89 12.81
N GLU A 98 2.11 13.08 13.26
CA GLU A 98 1.96 14.34 12.51
C GLU A 98 2.72 14.36 11.17
N ASN A 99 3.79 13.55 11.04
CA ASN A 99 4.55 13.40 9.81
C ASN A 99 3.99 12.29 8.90
N LEU A 100 2.85 11.73 9.26
CA LEU A 100 2.21 10.59 8.59
C LEU A 100 3.04 9.31 8.63
N ASP A 101 3.93 9.15 9.62
CA ASP A 101 4.64 7.89 9.83
C ASP A 101 3.79 6.96 10.70
N ILE A 102 3.88 5.66 10.45
CA ILE A 102 3.12 4.66 11.19
C ILE A 102 3.70 4.56 12.61
N GLU A 103 2.84 4.71 13.61
CA GLU A 103 3.17 4.49 15.03
C GLU A 103 2.65 3.15 15.52
N GLU A 104 1.41 2.80 15.17
CA GLU A 104 0.78 1.57 15.62
C GLU A 104 -0.09 0.98 14.51
N VAL A 105 -0.18 -0.34 14.49
CA VAL A 105 -1.08 -1.09 13.61
C VAL A 105 -1.92 -2.03 14.46
N TYR A 106 -3.22 -2.03 14.23
CA TYR A 106 -4.15 -2.94 14.87
C TYR A 106 -4.81 -3.83 13.82
N ILE A 107 -4.89 -5.12 14.11
CA ILE A 107 -5.58 -6.12 13.29
C ILE A 107 -6.67 -6.75 14.16
N ASN A 108 -7.93 -6.59 13.76
CA ASN A 108 -9.08 -7.01 14.58
C ASN A 108 -9.05 -6.46 16.02
N GLY A 109 -8.55 -5.23 16.20
CA GLY A 109 -8.43 -4.58 17.50
C GLY A 109 -7.23 -5.03 18.35
N ILE A 110 -6.36 -5.87 17.83
CA ILE A 110 -5.15 -6.35 18.51
C ILE A 110 -3.94 -5.62 17.92
N LEU A 111 -3.10 -5.05 18.79
CA LEU A 111 -1.85 -4.41 18.38
C LEU A 111 -0.93 -5.44 17.72
N ALA A 112 -0.48 -5.16 16.51
CA ALA A 112 0.35 -6.04 15.68
C ALA A 112 1.85 -5.88 16.00
#